data_840649022c7639023a57bd185e37c009
#
_entry.id   840649022c7639023a57bd185e37c009
#
_cell.length_a   1.000
_cell.length_b   1.000
_cell.length_c   1.000
_cell.angle_alpha   90.00
_cell.angle_beta   90.00
_cell.angle_gamma   90.00
#
_symmetry.space_group_name_H-M   'P 1'
#
loop_
_entity.id
_entity.type
_entity.pdbx_description
1 polymer ?
#
loop_
_entity_poly.entity_id
_entity_poly.type
_entity_poly.pdbx_seq_one_letter_code
_entity_poly.pdbx_strand_id
1 'polypeptide(L)'
;FILSISDLSEYQIEPLTITKTPGEQTVEIKVQDIYDNQTIKIATLTLLEDLTPPTIEGLSDVVIEEGERPNLTIGVIAKDDRFGKVPFTYDDSSVNYNKPGDYTIAYQATDSVGNQTTAIRKLRVKAKDITYLIQNFPVSNQYPNYPNGCETIALYNLLRYYGINVTAEELIEKLKKGDGPYLEDEVWLGGNPEIEFVGDPRDIHGYGVFQKPIIDLASEYKTGMIDYTGHSLNEVLELVKQQIPVQVWISIGAKDTDVCAEWIYTPTNEKISWICDLHSVVITGFNSTSVYVSDSFTGKIEIYNRQQFEKVYNQFGKRAIYFPN
;
A
#
# COMPACT_ATOMS: atom_id res chain seq x y z
N PHE A 1 42.05 -6.29 47.48
CA PHE A 1 42.00 -6.31 48.98
C PHE A 1 43.37 -6.32 49.65
N ILE A 2 44.46 -6.21 48.90
CA ILE A 2 45.81 -5.93 49.47
C ILE A 2 45.92 -4.41 49.55
N LEU A 3 45.89 -3.89 50.81
CA LEU A 3 45.93 -2.43 51.06
C LEU A 3 47.36 -1.83 50.85
N SER A 4 48.35 -2.61 51.19
CA SER A 4 49.76 -2.28 50.91
C SER A 4 50.68 -3.46 51.08
N ILE A 5 51.75 -3.54 50.38
CA ILE A 5 52.90 -4.42 50.58
C ILE A 5 54.09 -3.52 50.90
N SER A 6 54.68 -3.72 52.06
CA SER A 6 55.78 -2.84 52.57
C SER A 6 57.19 -3.39 52.29
N ASP A 7 57.32 -4.37 51.42
CA ASP A 7 58.59 -4.89 50.96
C ASP A 7 59.11 -4.07 49.79
N LEU A 8 60.43 -3.87 49.74
CA LEU A 8 61.11 -3.13 48.65
C LEU A 8 61.59 -4.07 47.51
N SER A 9 61.37 -5.39 47.64
CA SER A 9 61.72 -6.39 46.62
C SER A 9 60.56 -6.61 45.66
N GLU A 10 60.89 -7.12 44.43
CA GLU A 10 59.85 -7.59 43.52
C GLU A 10 59.11 -8.81 44.13
N TYR A 11 57.80 -8.88 43.95
CA TYR A 11 56.96 -9.92 44.54
C TYR A 11 55.96 -10.45 43.54
N GLN A 12 55.45 -11.68 43.74
CA GLN A 12 54.35 -12.30 43.04
C GLN A 12 53.23 -12.63 44.05
N ILE A 13 52.01 -12.48 43.56
CA ILE A 13 50.78 -12.88 44.29
C ILE A 13 50.26 -14.13 43.64
N GLU A 14 50.07 -15.21 44.37
CA GLU A 14 49.42 -16.41 43.86
C GLU A 14 47.94 -16.11 43.52
N PRO A 15 47.39 -16.67 42.41
CA PRO A 15 45.97 -16.52 42.09
C PRO A 15 45.07 -17.01 43.23
N LEU A 16 44.08 -16.18 43.61
CA LEU A 16 43.13 -16.53 44.62
C LEU A 16 42.14 -17.62 44.11
N THR A 17 41.94 -18.68 44.88
CA THR A 17 40.88 -19.67 44.62
C THR A 17 39.64 -19.23 45.40
N ILE A 18 38.60 -18.78 44.70
CA ILE A 18 37.32 -18.36 45.28
C ILE A 18 36.23 -19.27 44.76
N THR A 19 35.40 -19.82 45.64
CA THR A 19 34.19 -20.53 45.22
C THR A 19 33.13 -19.53 44.81
N LYS A 20 32.33 -19.87 43.78
CA LYS A 20 31.25 -18.99 43.29
C LYS A 20 29.96 -19.10 44.10
N THR A 21 30.00 -19.78 45.23
CA THR A 21 28.85 -19.98 46.11
C THR A 21 28.67 -18.76 47.01
N PRO A 22 27.47 -18.18 47.11
CA PRO A 22 27.17 -17.10 48.05
C PRO A 22 27.50 -17.48 49.49
N GLY A 23 27.89 -16.49 50.28
CA GLY A 23 28.22 -16.65 51.69
C GLY A 23 29.64 -16.19 52.03
N GLU A 24 30.02 -16.40 53.30
CA GLU A 24 31.34 -16.10 53.75
C GLU A 24 32.34 -17.21 53.40
N GLN A 25 33.49 -16.85 52.86
CA GLN A 25 34.56 -17.79 52.54
C GLN A 25 35.88 -17.18 53.04
N THR A 26 36.69 -18.03 53.55
CA THR A 26 38.06 -17.69 53.96
C THR A 26 39.00 -17.97 52.80
N VAL A 27 39.76 -16.93 52.40
CA VAL A 27 40.74 -17.06 51.31
C VAL A 27 42.14 -16.79 51.86
N GLU A 28 43.07 -17.59 51.40
CA GLU A 28 44.48 -17.39 51.69
C GLU A 28 45.11 -16.57 50.59
N ILE A 29 45.74 -15.45 50.97
CA ILE A 29 46.50 -14.58 50.07
C ILE A 29 47.96 -14.86 50.33
N LYS A 30 48.61 -15.50 49.38
CA LYS A 30 50.08 -15.75 49.43
C LYS A 30 50.83 -14.76 48.57
N VAL A 31 51.84 -14.18 49.16
CA VAL A 31 52.75 -13.26 48.49
C VAL A 31 54.15 -13.84 48.64
N GLN A 32 54.88 -13.94 47.54
CA GLN A 32 56.25 -14.43 47.50
C GLN A 32 57.18 -13.39 46.86
N ASP A 33 58.33 -13.16 47.50
CA ASP A 33 59.36 -12.28 46.92
C ASP A 33 60.30 -13.08 45.98
N ILE A 34 61.22 -12.40 45.35
CA ILE A 34 62.23 -12.97 44.44
C ILE A 34 63.25 -13.85 45.18
N TYR A 35 63.31 -13.84 46.47
CA TYR A 35 64.18 -14.64 47.33
C TYR A 35 63.45 -15.85 47.99
N ASP A 36 62.27 -16.20 47.50
CA ASP A 36 61.41 -17.26 47.99
C ASP A 36 60.84 -17.07 49.40
N ASN A 37 60.92 -15.86 49.98
CA ASN A 37 60.24 -15.57 51.21
C ASN A 37 58.73 -15.46 50.99
N GLN A 38 57.97 -16.17 51.79
CA GLN A 38 56.49 -16.20 51.68
C GLN A 38 55.82 -15.55 52.84
N THR A 39 54.77 -14.77 52.56
CA THR A 39 53.82 -14.31 53.56
C THR A 39 52.45 -14.73 53.19
N ILE A 40 51.75 -15.34 54.17
CA ILE A 40 50.35 -15.75 54.01
C ILE A 40 49.48 -14.88 54.90
N LYS A 41 48.41 -14.32 54.33
CA LYS A 41 47.34 -13.63 55.07
C LYS A 41 46.02 -14.30 54.79
N ILE A 42 45.25 -14.44 55.85
CA ILE A 42 43.85 -14.94 55.75
C ILE A 42 42.91 -13.74 55.66
N ALA A 43 42.07 -13.75 54.70
CA ALA A 43 41.00 -12.74 54.53
C ALA A 43 39.62 -13.44 54.47
N THR A 44 38.61 -12.81 55.02
CA THR A 44 37.23 -13.21 54.88
C THR A 44 36.60 -12.46 53.71
N LEU A 45 36.04 -13.15 52.77
CA LEU A 45 35.31 -12.63 51.66
C LEU A 45 33.85 -13.04 51.73
N THR A 46 32.92 -12.08 51.71
CA THR A 46 31.50 -12.36 51.62
C THR A 46 31.02 -12.21 50.18
N LEU A 47 30.60 -13.33 49.59
CA LEU A 47 29.98 -13.28 48.27
C LEU A 47 28.47 -13.13 48.46
N LEU A 48 27.93 -12.01 48.00
CA LEU A 48 26.47 -11.74 48.05
C LEU A 48 25.75 -12.57 47.00
N GLU A 49 24.61 -13.10 47.35
CA GLU A 49 23.69 -13.68 46.38
C GLU A 49 23.18 -12.63 45.41
N ASP A 50 23.05 -12.99 44.16
CA ASP A 50 22.43 -12.17 43.15
C ASP A 50 21.00 -12.62 42.90
N LEU A 51 20.05 -11.73 43.20
CA LEU A 51 18.62 -11.97 43.04
C LEU A 51 17.98 -11.06 42.00
N THR A 52 18.80 -10.27 41.29
CA THR A 52 18.34 -9.28 40.30
C THR A 52 18.23 -9.94 38.92
N PRO A 53 17.02 -10.00 38.33
CA PRO A 53 16.91 -10.48 36.96
C PRO A 53 17.49 -9.51 35.93
N PRO A 54 18.01 -10.00 34.81
CA PRO A 54 18.49 -9.15 33.73
C PRO A 54 17.38 -8.31 33.10
N THR A 55 17.72 -7.22 32.45
CA THR A 55 16.83 -6.36 31.66
C THR A 55 17.00 -6.64 30.19
N ILE A 56 15.92 -6.51 29.38
CA ILE A 56 15.95 -6.63 27.93
C ILE A 56 15.57 -5.27 27.33
N GLU A 57 16.45 -4.71 26.52
CA GLU A 57 16.30 -3.40 25.87
C GLU A 57 16.23 -3.55 24.34
N GLY A 58 15.73 -2.52 23.62
CA GLY A 58 15.72 -2.46 22.16
C GLY A 58 14.54 -3.21 21.49
N LEU A 59 13.46 -3.45 22.21
CA LEU A 59 12.26 -4.13 21.73
C LEU A 59 11.25 -3.15 21.10
N SER A 60 11.69 -2.32 20.15
CA SER A 60 10.77 -1.49 19.35
C SER A 60 9.87 -2.34 18.46
N ASP A 61 8.64 -1.90 18.22
CA ASP A 61 7.69 -2.56 17.33
C ASP A 61 8.31 -2.76 15.92
N VAL A 62 7.97 -3.89 15.30
CA VAL A 62 8.43 -4.26 13.94
C VAL A 62 7.24 -4.28 13.00
N VAL A 63 7.41 -3.71 11.81
CA VAL A 63 6.44 -3.78 10.71
C VAL A 63 7.14 -4.35 9.50
N ILE A 64 6.54 -5.38 8.91
CA ILE A 64 7.05 -6.10 7.72
C ILE A 64 5.93 -6.27 6.70
N GLU A 65 6.27 -6.58 5.46
CA GLU A 65 5.32 -7.07 4.46
C GLU A 65 5.15 -8.60 4.56
N GLU A 66 4.02 -9.08 4.07
CA GLU A 66 3.71 -10.50 3.97
C GLU A 66 4.80 -11.25 3.19
N GLY A 67 5.32 -12.32 3.79
CA GLY A 67 6.42 -13.13 3.27
C GLY A 67 7.82 -12.69 3.69
N GLU A 68 8.00 -11.51 4.29
CA GLU A 68 9.28 -11.07 4.83
C GLU A 68 9.61 -11.74 6.16
N ARG A 69 10.92 -11.96 6.41
CA ARG A 69 11.44 -12.47 7.67
C ARG A 69 12.54 -11.54 8.19
N PRO A 70 12.24 -10.70 9.18
CA PRO A 70 13.21 -9.77 9.74
C PRO A 70 14.22 -10.51 10.64
N ASN A 71 15.40 -9.92 10.81
CA ASN A 71 16.31 -10.36 11.85
C ASN A 71 15.84 -9.80 13.20
N LEU A 72 15.30 -10.68 14.04
CA LEU A 72 14.70 -10.34 15.32
C LEU A 72 15.69 -10.02 16.43
N THR A 73 17.00 -10.24 16.21
CA THR A 73 18.05 -9.96 17.20
C THR A 73 18.65 -8.56 17.06
N ILE A 74 18.40 -7.88 15.94
CA ILE A 74 18.98 -6.54 15.69
C ILE A 74 18.44 -5.54 16.72
N GLY A 75 19.38 -4.84 17.38
CA GLY A 75 19.09 -3.80 18.37
C GLY A 75 18.67 -4.32 19.73
N VAL A 76 18.48 -5.63 19.91
CA VAL A 76 18.12 -6.21 21.21
C VAL A 76 19.36 -6.47 22.03
N ILE A 77 19.36 -6.03 23.28
CA ILE A 77 20.44 -6.24 24.23
C ILE A 77 19.83 -6.69 25.56
N ALA A 78 20.35 -7.76 26.11
CA ALA A 78 20.07 -8.15 27.47
C ALA A 78 21.25 -7.80 28.38
N LYS A 79 20.97 -7.17 29.51
CA LYS A 79 21.98 -6.72 30.49
C LYS A 79 21.53 -7.04 31.90
N ASP A 80 22.48 -7.45 32.69
CA ASP A 80 22.38 -7.61 34.12
C ASP A 80 23.26 -6.58 34.83
N ASP A 81 22.87 -6.13 36.00
CA ASP A 81 23.60 -5.11 36.77
C ASP A 81 24.94 -5.62 37.30
N ARG A 82 25.04 -6.94 37.54
CA ARG A 82 26.23 -7.59 38.10
C ARG A 82 27.09 -8.27 37.03
N PHE A 83 26.44 -8.93 36.06
CA PHE A 83 27.15 -9.73 35.03
C PHE A 83 27.32 -8.99 33.70
N GLY A 84 26.77 -7.78 33.56
CA GLY A 84 26.83 -7.01 32.34
C GLY A 84 25.98 -7.64 31.22
N LYS A 85 26.53 -7.77 30.01
CA LYS A 85 25.78 -8.36 28.88
C LYS A 85 25.56 -9.85 29.08
N VAL A 86 24.29 -10.29 29.01
CA VAL A 86 23.87 -11.69 29.15
C VAL A 86 23.22 -12.20 27.84
N PRO A 87 23.19 -13.53 27.63
CA PRO A 87 22.50 -14.12 26.48
C PRO A 87 20.98 -13.96 26.58
N PHE A 88 20.33 -13.90 25.42
CA PHE A 88 18.88 -13.97 25.32
C PHE A 88 18.45 -14.93 24.19
N THR A 89 17.23 -15.40 24.30
CA THR A 89 16.53 -16.18 23.25
C THR A 89 15.24 -15.45 22.89
N TYR A 90 14.63 -15.84 21.76
CA TYR A 90 13.29 -15.39 21.39
C TYR A 90 12.46 -16.56 20.84
N ASP A 91 11.14 -16.42 20.93
CA ASP A 91 10.15 -17.34 20.37
C ASP A 91 9.20 -16.57 19.47
N ASP A 92 9.24 -16.87 18.17
CA ASP A 92 8.37 -16.35 17.13
C ASP A 92 7.42 -17.40 16.54
N SER A 93 7.25 -18.53 17.21
CA SER A 93 6.43 -19.66 16.75
C SER A 93 4.95 -19.31 16.53
N SER A 94 4.45 -18.28 17.21
CA SER A 94 3.09 -17.75 17.04
C SER A 94 2.94 -16.85 15.81
N VAL A 95 4.04 -16.46 15.15
CA VAL A 95 4.02 -15.51 14.03
C VAL A 95 3.78 -16.25 12.72
N ASN A 96 2.67 -15.89 12.03
CA ASN A 96 2.49 -16.32 10.66
C ASN A 96 2.95 -15.20 9.70
N TYR A 97 4.19 -15.30 9.22
CA TYR A 97 4.80 -14.33 8.32
C TYR A 97 4.12 -14.21 6.95
N ASN A 98 3.30 -15.20 6.56
CA ASN A 98 2.56 -15.23 5.30
C ASN A 98 1.07 -14.85 5.48
N LYS A 99 0.72 -14.23 6.60
CA LYS A 99 -0.65 -13.80 6.86
C LYS A 99 -0.65 -12.42 7.53
N PRO A 100 -1.30 -11.43 6.94
CA PRO A 100 -1.46 -10.12 7.57
C PRO A 100 -2.12 -10.21 8.93
N GLY A 101 -1.58 -9.46 9.90
CA GLY A 101 -2.07 -9.46 11.27
C GLY A 101 -1.08 -8.85 12.25
N ASP A 102 -1.51 -8.73 13.50
CA ASP A 102 -0.69 -8.31 14.62
C ASP A 102 -0.27 -9.55 15.43
N TYR A 103 1.02 -9.66 15.68
CA TYR A 103 1.65 -10.78 16.37
C TYR A 103 2.53 -10.28 17.51
N THR A 104 2.93 -11.20 18.36
CA THR A 104 3.87 -10.93 19.46
C THR A 104 5.02 -11.93 19.42
N ILE A 105 6.22 -11.46 19.79
CA ILE A 105 7.43 -12.26 19.92
C ILE A 105 7.85 -12.20 21.38
N ALA A 106 8.04 -13.34 22.01
CA ALA A 106 8.53 -13.42 23.38
C ALA A 106 10.05 -13.49 23.39
N TYR A 107 10.69 -12.66 24.22
CA TYR A 107 12.12 -12.68 24.48
C TYR A 107 12.36 -13.13 25.91
N GLN A 108 13.41 -13.93 26.13
CA GLN A 108 13.81 -14.38 27.45
C GLN A 108 15.32 -14.20 27.61
N ALA A 109 15.72 -13.60 28.71
CA ALA A 109 17.12 -13.49 29.12
C ALA A 109 17.32 -14.19 30.45
N THR A 110 18.50 -14.80 30.63
CA THR A 110 18.89 -15.51 31.85
C THR A 110 20.31 -15.11 32.19
N ASP A 111 20.57 -14.72 33.43
CA ASP A 111 21.90 -14.44 33.93
C ASP A 111 22.68 -15.72 34.26
N SER A 112 23.90 -15.59 34.77
CA SER A 112 24.78 -16.74 35.09
C SER A 112 24.39 -17.47 36.37
N VAL A 113 23.50 -16.94 37.19
CA VAL A 113 23.00 -17.57 38.43
C VAL A 113 21.58 -18.08 38.32
N GLY A 114 20.90 -17.82 37.18
CA GLY A 114 19.61 -18.39 36.85
C GLY A 114 18.42 -17.44 37.00
N ASN A 115 18.62 -16.16 37.34
CA ASN A 115 17.53 -15.18 37.33
C ASN A 115 17.09 -14.91 35.90
N GLN A 116 15.77 -14.77 35.67
CA GLN A 116 15.18 -14.69 34.33
C GLN A 116 14.26 -13.50 34.19
N THR A 117 14.26 -12.93 32.98
CA THR A 117 13.31 -11.92 32.54
C THR A 117 12.70 -12.32 31.23
N THR A 118 11.40 -12.03 31.05
CA THR A 118 10.70 -12.14 29.78
C THR A 118 10.16 -10.77 29.35
N ALA A 119 10.19 -10.49 28.06
CA ALA A 119 9.66 -9.27 27.47
C ALA A 119 9.00 -9.57 26.11
N ILE A 120 8.06 -8.74 25.70
CA ILE A 120 7.28 -8.94 24.48
C ILE A 120 7.59 -7.81 23.49
N ARG A 121 7.80 -8.18 22.23
CA ARG A 121 7.89 -7.28 21.07
C ARG A 121 6.68 -7.46 20.18
N LYS A 122 6.06 -6.37 19.72
CA LYS A 122 4.97 -6.43 18.74
C LYS A 122 5.55 -6.52 17.33
N LEU A 123 4.90 -7.34 16.49
CA LEU A 123 5.22 -7.47 15.07
C LEU A 123 3.92 -7.39 14.27
N ARG A 124 3.88 -6.47 13.31
CA ARG A 124 2.77 -6.35 12.36
C ARG A 124 3.21 -6.83 10.99
N VAL A 125 2.50 -7.82 10.46
CA VAL A 125 2.59 -8.24 9.06
C VAL A 125 1.54 -7.48 8.26
N LYS A 126 1.96 -6.68 7.30
CA LYS A 126 1.07 -5.98 6.34
C LYS A 126 0.86 -6.87 5.13
N ALA A 127 -0.34 -6.81 4.53
CA ALA A 127 -0.56 -7.42 3.23
C ALA A 127 0.41 -6.84 2.20
N LYS A 128 0.93 -7.71 1.34
CA LYS A 128 1.79 -7.29 0.23
C LYS A 128 0.98 -6.46 -0.76
N ASP A 129 1.47 -5.29 -1.10
CA ASP A 129 0.83 -4.44 -2.11
C ASP A 129 1.15 -4.94 -3.51
N ILE A 130 0.22 -5.75 -4.06
CA ILE A 130 0.35 -6.30 -5.40
C ILE A 130 -0.24 -5.30 -6.40
N THR A 131 0.56 -4.91 -7.38
CA THR A 131 0.10 -4.10 -8.51
C THR A 131 -0.29 -5.01 -9.66
N TYR A 132 -1.54 -4.91 -10.09
CA TYR A 132 -2.07 -5.57 -11.29
C TYR A 132 -2.05 -4.56 -12.44
N LEU A 133 -1.43 -4.91 -13.57
CA LEU A 133 -1.32 -4.05 -14.74
C LEU A 133 -1.62 -4.83 -16.02
N ILE A 134 -2.44 -4.26 -16.88
CA ILE A 134 -2.61 -4.68 -18.28
C ILE A 134 -1.48 -4.03 -19.06
N GLN A 135 -0.56 -4.86 -19.55
CA GLN A 135 0.64 -4.38 -20.23
C GLN A 135 0.33 -3.89 -21.66
N ASN A 136 1.07 -2.88 -22.10
CA ASN A 136 1.02 -2.34 -23.45
C ASN A 136 -0.39 -1.87 -23.91
N PHE A 137 -1.23 -1.44 -22.96
CA PHE A 137 -2.52 -0.86 -23.32
C PHE A 137 -2.31 0.45 -24.09
N PRO A 138 -2.99 0.65 -25.25
CA PRO A 138 -2.81 1.84 -26.05
C PRO A 138 -3.37 3.08 -25.35
N VAL A 139 -2.69 4.21 -25.52
CA VAL A 139 -3.15 5.52 -25.05
C VAL A 139 -3.08 6.52 -26.19
N SER A 140 -4.19 7.20 -26.44
CA SER A 140 -4.28 8.24 -27.47
C SER A 140 -4.75 9.55 -26.83
N ASN A 141 -4.18 10.68 -27.30
CA ASN A 141 -4.63 11.98 -26.87
C ASN A 141 -5.84 12.43 -27.71
N GLN A 142 -6.88 12.97 -27.07
CA GLN A 142 -8.05 13.53 -27.76
C GLN A 142 -7.78 14.89 -28.42
N TYR A 143 -6.79 15.62 -27.93
CA TYR A 143 -6.42 16.93 -28.47
C TYR A 143 -5.48 16.85 -29.66
N PRO A 144 -5.53 17.84 -30.58
CA PRO A 144 -6.45 19.00 -30.60
C PRO A 144 -7.82 18.72 -31.26
N ASN A 145 -8.04 17.54 -31.83
CA ASN A 145 -9.12 17.30 -32.81
C ASN A 145 -10.50 17.04 -32.16
N TYR A 146 -10.51 16.50 -30.94
CA TYR A 146 -11.74 16.02 -30.26
C TYR A 146 -11.79 16.51 -28.82
N PRO A 147 -11.91 17.83 -28.54
CA PRO A 147 -11.79 18.38 -27.20
C PRO A 147 -12.79 17.79 -26.20
N ASN A 148 -13.94 17.31 -26.66
CA ASN A 148 -14.95 16.62 -25.86
C ASN A 148 -15.17 15.15 -26.27
N GLY A 149 -14.16 14.51 -26.89
CA GLY A 149 -14.26 13.15 -27.43
C GLY A 149 -13.79 12.04 -26.51
N CYS A 150 -13.66 12.27 -25.20
CA CYS A 150 -13.02 11.33 -24.27
C CYS A 150 -13.65 9.91 -24.28
N GLU A 151 -14.96 9.82 -24.36
CA GLU A 151 -15.68 8.53 -24.38
C GLU A 151 -15.37 7.73 -25.64
N THR A 152 -15.34 8.42 -26.80
CA THR A 152 -15.03 7.80 -28.09
C THR A 152 -13.55 7.45 -28.22
N ILE A 153 -12.64 8.27 -27.66
CA ILE A 153 -11.20 7.97 -27.68
C ILE A 153 -10.88 6.84 -26.68
N ALA A 154 -11.59 6.74 -25.56
CA ALA A 154 -11.50 5.59 -24.67
C ALA A 154 -11.93 4.30 -25.38
N LEU A 155 -13.06 4.29 -26.11
CA LEU A 155 -13.49 3.18 -26.97
C LEU A 155 -12.45 2.88 -28.05
N TYR A 156 -11.89 3.90 -28.72
CA TYR A 156 -10.84 3.73 -29.71
C TYR A 156 -9.64 2.97 -29.16
N ASN A 157 -9.17 3.35 -27.97
CA ASN A 157 -8.07 2.66 -27.31
C ASN A 157 -8.44 1.21 -26.94
N LEU A 158 -9.68 0.98 -26.48
CA LEU A 158 -10.21 -0.37 -26.21
C LEU A 158 -10.22 -1.24 -27.47
N LEU A 159 -10.78 -0.78 -28.57
CA LEU A 159 -10.83 -1.53 -29.83
C LEU A 159 -9.41 -1.86 -30.35
N ARG A 160 -8.49 -0.91 -30.26
CA ARG A 160 -7.08 -1.15 -30.62
C ARG A 160 -6.42 -2.20 -29.75
N TYR A 161 -6.70 -2.21 -28.44
CA TYR A 161 -6.20 -3.24 -27.53
C TYR A 161 -6.63 -4.65 -27.98
N TYR A 162 -7.86 -4.78 -28.46
CA TYR A 162 -8.38 -6.03 -29.01
C TYR A 162 -8.00 -6.27 -30.49
N GLY A 163 -7.08 -5.50 -31.05
CA GLY A 163 -6.56 -5.67 -32.39
C GLY A 163 -7.50 -5.24 -33.51
N ILE A 164 -8.54 -4.47 -33.21
CA ILE A 164 -9.47 -3.94 -34.23
C ILE A 164 -8.83 -2.74 -34.88
N ASN A 165 -8.76 -2.81 -36.22
CA ASN A 165 -8.25 -1.71 -37.04
C ASN A 165 -9.37 -0.71 -37.34
N VAL A 166 -9.36 0.41 -36.65
CA VAL A 166 -10.31 1.52 -36.76
C VAL A 166 -9.57 2.83 -36.49
N THR A 167 -10.06 3.94 -36.99
CA THR A 167 -9.56 5.27 -36.68
C THR A 167 -10.48 5.99 -35.70
N ALA A 168 -9.94 6.95 -34.94
CA ALA A 168 -10.74 7.80 -34.08
C ALA A 168 -11.77 8.61 -34.87
N GLU A 169 -11.40 9.08 -36.07
CA GLU A 169 -12.28 9.83 -36.97
C GLU A 169 -13.50 8.99 -37.38
N GLU A 170 -13.31 7.73 -37.79
CA GLU A 170 -14.42 6.82 -38.14
C GLU A 170 -15.40 6.64 -36.98
N LEU A 171 -14.91 6.50 -35.74
CA LEU A 171 -15.76 6.40 -34.57
C LEU A 171 -16.54 7.69 -34.29
N ILE A 172 -15.87 8.83 -34.38
CA ILE A 172 -16.51 10.15 -34.18
C ILE A 172 -17.57 10.44 -35.27
N GLU A 173 -17.31 10.05 -36.52
CA GLU A 173 -18.28 10.22 -37.61
C GLU A 173 -19.54 9.36 -37.39
N LYS A 174 -19.37 8.12 -36.97
CA LYS A 174 -20.47 7.17 -36.76
C LYS A 174 -21.20 7.36 -35.43
N LEU A 175 -20.58 8.03 -34.46
CA LEU A 175 -21.21 8.28 -33.17
C LEU A 175 -22.53 9.05 -33.40
N LYS A 176 -23.62 8.51 -32.86
CA LYS A 176 -24.90 9.21 -32.89
C LYS A 176 -24.80 10.49 -32.06
N LYS A 177 -25.15 11.62 -32.67
CA LYS A 177 -25.09 12.96 -32.08
C LYS A 177 -26.48 13.59 -32.04
N GLY A 178 -26.75 14.33 -30.97
CA GLY A 178 -27.95 15.15 -30.79
C GLY A 178 -27.55 16.60 -30.52
N ASP A 179 -28.55 17.45 -30.41
CA ASP A 179 -28.35 18.87 -30.18
C ASP A 179 -27.68 19.15 -28.82
N GLY A 180 -26.73 20.09 -28.80
CA GLY A 180 -26.30 20.70 -27.53
C GLY A 180 -27.43 21.50 -26.89
N PRO A 181 -27.33 21.80 -25.57
CA PRO A 181 -28.37 22.59 -24.92
C PRO A 181 -28.56 23.98 -25.57
N TYR A 182 -29.79 24.35 -25.85
CA TYR A 182 -30.19 25.64 -26.41
C TYR A 182 -31.41 26.19 -25.67
N LEU A 183 -31.59 27.51 -25.73
CA LEU A 183 -32.71 28.20 -25.08
C LEU A 183 -33.83 28.44 -26.08
N GLU A 184 -35.03 27.98 -25.79
CA GLU A 184 -36.29 28.24 -26.55
C GLU A 184 -37.40 28.56 -25.55
N ASP A 185 -38.10 29.64 -25.78
CA ASP A 185 -39.21 30.10 -24.91
C ASP A 185 -38.89 30.06 -23.41
N GLU A 186 -37.69 30.56 -23.03
CA GLU A 186 -37.18 30.61 -21.66
C GLU A 186 -36.90 29.22 -21.04
N VAL A 187 -36.96 28.13 -21.82
CA VAL A 187 -36.69 26.76 -21.36
C VAL A 187 -35.41 26.26 -22.04
N TRP A 188 -34.50 25.71 -21.27
CA TRP A 188 -33.35 25.00 -21.83
C TRP A 188 -33.78 23.62 -22.35
N LEU A 189 -33.50 23.38 -23.63
CA LEU A 189 -33.77 22.13 -24.34
C LEU A 189 -32.45 21.55 -24.84
N GLY A 190 -32.37 20.21 -25.03
CA GLY A 190 -31.15 19.57 -25.55
C GLY A 190 -31.28 18.06 -25.71
N GLY A 191 -30.22 17.42 -26.17
CA GLY A 191 -30.12 15.97 -26.34
C GLY A 191 -30.11 15.19 -25.03
N ASN A 192 -30.20 13.87 -25.11
CA ASN A 192 -30.12 12.96 -23.98
C ASN A 192 -28.84 12.09 -24.05
N PRO A 193 -27.91 12.23 -23.09
CA PRO A 193 -26.65 11.50 -23.11
C PRO A 193 -26.78 9.96 -22.98
N GLU A 194 -27.94 9.46 -22.55
CA GLU A 194 -28.26 8.02 -22.58
C GLU A 194 -28.57 7.49 -23.97
N ILE A 195 -28.82 8.38 -24.95
CA ILE A 195 -29.33 8.03 -26.27
C ILE A 195 -28.39 8.47 -27.39
N GLU A 196 -27.64 9.58 -27.16
CA GLU A 196 -26.78 10.20 -28.16
C GLU A 196 -25.73 11.09 -27.49
N PHE A 197 -24.64 11.42 -28.22
CA PHE A 197 -23.70 12.43 -27.78
C PHE A 197 -24.38 13.82 -27.83
N VAL A 198 -24.41 14.54 -26.70
CA VAL A 198 -25.00 15.85 -26.59
C VAL A 198 -24.03 16.90 -27.14
N GLY A 199 -24.30 17.42 -28.36
CA GLY A 199 -23.41 18.27 -29.12
C GLY A 199 -22.52 17.51 -30.09
N ASP A 200 -21.28 17.99 -30.32
CA ASP A 200 -20.28 17.31 -31.16
C ASP A 200 -18.96 17.16 -30.39
N PRO A 201 -18.28 16.00 -30.44
CA PRO A 201 -16.97 15.79 -29.82
C PRO A 201 -15.86 16.74 -30.31
N ARG A 202 -16.01 17.32 -31.50
CA ARG A 202 -15.08 18.27 -32.08
C ARG A 202 -15.29 19.70 -31.60
N ASP A 203 -16.47 20.01 -31.02
CA ASP A 203 -16.80 21.31 -30.49
C ASP A 203 -16.35 21.44 -29.03
N ILE A 204 -15.70 22.53 -28.68
CA ILE A 204 -15.32 22.84 -27.29
C ILE A 204 -16.54 23.06 -26.37
N HIS A 205 -17.71 23.33 -26.97
CA HIS A 205 -18.99 23.44 -26.26
C HIS A 205 -19.81 22.15 -26.28
N GLY A 206 -19.26 21.06 -26.82
CA GLY A 206 -19.89 19.75 -26.73
C GLY A 206 -19.93 19.29 -25.27
N TYR A 207 -20.90 18.43 -24.96
CA TYR A 207 -21.10 17.90 -23.61
C TYR A 207 -20.49 16.50 -23.48
N GLY A 208 -21.16 15.47 -23.99
CA GLY A 208 -20.67 14.08 -23.89
C GLY A 208 -21.77 13.05 -24.05
N VAL A 209 -21.45 11.81 -23.75
CA VAL A 209 -22.35 10.65 -23.93
C VAL A 209 -22.11 9.61 -22.82
N PHE A 210 -23.16 8.88 -22.46
CA PHE A 210 -23.04 7.77 -21.53
C PHE A 210 -22.80 6.42 -22.26
N GLN A 211 -22.84 5.32 -21.51
CA GLN A 211 -22.35 4.02 -21.96
C GLN A 211 -23.12 3.42 -23.15
N LYS A 212 -24.46 3.59 -23.18
CA LYS A 212 -25.29 2.88 -24.17
C LYS A 212 -24.97 3.24 -25.64
N PRO A 213 -24.89 4.52 -26.07
CA PRO A 213 -24.48 4.85 -27.41
C PRO A 213 -23.05 4.41 -27.75
N ILE A 214 -22.15 4.33 -26.76
CA ILE A 214 -20.80 3.82 -26.95
C ILE A 214 -20.82 2.30 -27.18
N ILE A 215 -21.67 1.54 -26.49
CA ILE A 215 -21.88 0.11 -26.75
C ILE A 215 -22.46 -0.12 -28.16
N ASP A 216 -23.47 0.67 -28.53
CA ASP A 216 -24.08 0.59 -29.86
C ASP A 216 -23.04 0.85 -30.95
N LEU A 217 -22.23 1.89 -30.83
CA LEU A 217 -21.12 2.21 -31.73
C LEU A 217 -20.06 1.09 -31.75
N ALA A 218 -19.68 0.57 -30.59
CA ALA A 218 -18.70 -0.51 -30.49
C ALA A 218 -19.14 -1.78 -31.23
N SER A 219 -20.46 -2.07 -31.21
CA SER A 219 -21.04 -3.27 -31.79
C SER A 219 -20.86 -3.33 -33.33
N GLU A 220 -20.64 -2.20 -34.00
CA GLU A 220 -20.34 -2.13 -35.42
C GLU A 220 -18.94 -2.70 -35.77
N TYR A 221 -18.04 -2.73 -34.80
CA TYR A 221 -16.65 -3.15 -34.97
C TYR A 221 -16.33 -4.47 -34.25
N LYS A 222 -16.85 -4.66 -33.04
CA LYS A 222 -16.71 -5.85 -32.24
C LYS A 222 -17.97 -6.04 -31.39
N THR A 223 -18.62 -7.18 -31.57
CA THR A 223 -19.80 -7.56 -30.78
C THR A 223 -19.42 -8.08 -29.39
N GLY A 224 -20.38 -8.10 -28.48
CA GLY A 224 -20.22 -8.69 -27.15
C GLY A 224 -19.72 -7.73 -26.06
N MET A 225 -19.73 -6.42 -26.31
CA MET A 225 -19.49 -5.45 -25.22
C MET A 225 -20.62 -5.55 -24.18
N ILE A 226 -20.23 -5.59 -22.94
CA ILE A 226 -21.15 -5.74 -21.79
C ILE A 226 -21.29 -4.39 -21.09
N ASP A 227 -22.57 -3.99 -20.84
CA ASP A 227 -22.90 -2.93 -19.89
C ASP A 227 -22.75 -3.48 -18.47
N TYR A 228 -21.76 -2.96 -17.75
CA TYR A 228 -21.44 -3.33 -16.36
C TYR A 228 -21.78 -2.22 -15.38
N THR A 229 -22.65 -1.30 -15.82
CA THR A 229 -23.11 -0.17 -15.00
C THR A 229 -23.80 -0.61 -13.72
N GLY A 230 -23.54 0.08 -12.63
CA GLY A 230 -24.11 -0.22 -11.31
C GLY A 230 -23.21 -1.08 -10.41
N HIS A 231 -22.17 -1.72 -10.96
CA HIS A 231 -21.23 -2.53 -10.16
C HIS A 231 -20.23 -1.65 -9.40
N SER A 232 -19.78 -2.14 -8.27
CA SER A 232 -18.78 -1.46 -7.44
C SER A 232 -17.43 -1.37 -8.14
N LEU A 233 -16.58 -0.42 -7.76
CA LEU A 233 -15.21 -0.35 -8.27
C LEU A 233 -14.45 -1.67 -8.00
N ASN A 234 -14.68 -2.32 -6.86
CA ASN A 234 -14.02 -3.61 -6.55
C ASN A 234 -14.36 -4.70 -7.56
N GLU A 235 -15.64 -4.80 -7.97
CA GLU A 235 -16.07 -5.75 -9.01
C GLU A 235 -15.43 -5.42 -10.36
N VAL A 236 -15.33 -4.14 -10.71
CA VAL A 236 -14.62 -3.67 -11.92
C VAL A 236 -13.13 -4.05 -11.86
N LEU A 237 -12.48 -3.87 -10.72
CA LEU A 237 -11.07 -4.21 -10.55
C LEU A 237 -10.78 -5.72 -10.61
N GLU A 238 -11.76 -6.58 -10.27
CA GLU A 238 -11.62 -8.03 -10.48
C GLU A 238 -11.60 -8.40 -11.98
N LEU A 239 -12.25 -7.63 -12.85
CA LEU A 239 -12.10 -7.78 -14.31
C LEU A 239 -10.68 -7.39 -14.76
N VAL A 240 -10.19 -6.25 -14.27
CA VAL A 240 -8.82 -5.76 -14.58
C VAL A 240 -7.75 -6.75 -14.10
N LYS A 241 -7.94 -7.39 -12.97
CA LYS A 241 -7.08 -8.47 -12.47
C LYS A 241 -7.04 -9.68 -13.43
N GLN A 242 -8.13 -9.94 -14.14
CA GLN A 242 -8.23 -10.95 -15.17
C GLN A 242 -7.73 -10.47 -16.55
N GLN A 243 -7.03 -9.35 -16.61
CA GLN A 243 -6.50 -8.71 -17.82
C GLN A 243 -7.59 -8.19 -18.77
N ILE A 244 -8.76 -7.84 -18.24
CA ILE A 244 -9.87 -7.25 -18.99
C ILE A 244 -9.91 -5.75 -18.70
N PRO A 245 -9.58 -4.88 -19.66
CA PRO A 245 -9.67 -3.42 -19.48
C PRO A 245 -11.14 -2.98 -19.46
N VAL A 246 -11.45 -2.01 -18.59
CA VAL A 246 -12.82 -1.53 -18.40
C VAL A 246 -12.88 -0.02 -18.61
N GLN A 247 -13.72 0.40 -19.55
CA GLN A 247 -14.03 1.83 -19.74
C GLN A 247 -15.04 2.27 -18.70
N VAL A 248 -14.77 3.39 -18.03
CA VAL A 248 -15.60 3.94 -16.96
C VAL A 248 -15.78 5.45 -17.12
N TRP A 249 -16.80 6.00 -16.45
CA TRP A 249 -17.10 7.44 -16.41
C TRP A 249 -16.76 8.00 -15.04
N ILE A 250 -16.02 9.10 -15.06
CA ILE A 250 -15.56 9.87 -13.90
C ILE A 250 -15.55 11.37 -14.24
N SER A 251 -15.03 12.23 -13.39
CA SER A 251 -14.67 13.60 -13.73
C SER A 251 -13.21 13.72 -14.20
N ILE A 252 -12.87 14.76 -14.94
CA ILE A 252 -11.50 15.10 -15.31
C ILE A 252 -10.61 15.18 -14.07
N GLY A 253 -9.55 14.36 -14.04
CA GLY A 253 -8.63 14.29 -12.91
C GLY A 253 -9.18 13.61 -11.67
N ALA A 254 -10.30 12.87 -11.76
CA ALA A 254 -10.99 12.20 -10.66
C ALA A 254 -11.28 13.15 -9.47
N LYS A 255 -11.72 14.37 -9.75
CA LYS A 255 -12.06 15.40 -8.76
C LYS A 255 -13.54 15.38 -8.44
N ASP A 256 -13.89 15.82 -7.23
CA ASP A 256 -15.28 16.07 -6.86
C ASP A 256 -15.87 17.12 -7.81
N THR A 257 -17.12 16.92 -8.21
CA THR A 257 -17.84 17.78 -9.13
C THR A 257 -19.34 17.77 -8.79
N ASP A 258 -20.07 18.73 -9.35
CA ASP A 258 -21.50 18.92 -9.10
C ASP A 258 -22.27 19.06 -10.43
N VAL A 259 -23.60 19.12 -10.33
CA VAL A 259 -24.47 19.46 -11.46
C VAL A 259 -24.26 20.92 -11.84
N CYS A 260 -23.95 21.20 -13.13
CA CYS A 260 -23.68 22.54 -13.61
C CYS A 260 -24.59 23.00 -14.77
N ALA A 261 -25.38 22.09 -15.35
CA ALA A 261 -26.37 22.42 -16.35
C ALA A 261 -27.59 21.53 -16.24
N GLU A 262 -28.75 22.05 -16.62
CA GLU A 262 -29.99 21.32 -16.66
C GLU A 262 -30.79 21.74 -17.89
N TRP A 263 -31.44 20.78 -18.55
CA TRP A 263 -32.29 21.03 -19.71
C TRP A 263 -33.35 19.93 -19.83
N ILE A 264 -34.32 20.14 -20.72
CA ILE A 264 -35.38 19.18 -21.01
C ILE A 264 -35.06 18.47 -22.32
N TYR A 265 -35.14 17.15 -22.32
CA TYR A 265 -35.11 16.33 -23.53
C TYR A 265 -36.54 16.23 -24.08
N THR A 266 -36.85 16.98 -25.14
CA THR A 266 -38.22 17.21 -25.64
C THR A 266 -38.95 15.95 -26.05
N PRO A 267 -38.37 14.88 -26.63
CA PRO A 267 -39.09 13.69 -27.03
C PRO A 267 -39.82 12.97 -25.89
N THR A 268 -39.28 13.03 -24.67
CA THR A 268 -39.84 12.36 -23.49
C THR A 268 -40.25 13.33 -22.37
N ASN A 269 -39.96 14.61 -22.54
CA ASN A 269 -40.12 15.66 -21.51
C ASN A 269 -39.33 15.34 -20.22
N GLU A 270 -38.19 14.63 -20.38
CA GLU A 270 -37.33 14.25 -19.29
C GLU A 270 -36.36 15.41 -18.94
N LYS A 271 -36.18 15.66 -17.66
CA LYS A 271 -35.20 16.61 -17.17
C LYS A 271 -33.81 15.93 -17.10
N ILE A 272 -32.87 16.48 -17.86
CA ILE A 272 -31.47 16.05 -17.80
C ILE A 272 -30.71 16.97 -16.86
N SER A 273 -30.01 16.38 -15.89
CA SER A 273 -29.09 17.09 -14.98
C SER A 273 -27.65 16.67 -15.34
N TRP A 274 -26.87 17.62 -15.86
CA TRP A 274 -25.51 17.37 -16.32
C TRP A 274 -24.49 17.59 -15.21
N ILE A 275 -23.69 16.55 -14.93
CA ILE A 275 -22.56 16.63 -14.00
C ILE A 275 -21.36 17.20 -14.74
N CYS A 276 -20.77 18.26 -14.19
CA CYS A 276 -19.61 18.93 -14.78
C CYS A 276 -18.38 18.03 -14.92
N ASP A 277 -17.49 18.47 -15.81
CA ASP A 277 -16.21 17.81 -16.01
C ASP A 277 -16.29 16.31 -16.34
N LEU A 278 -17.43 15.88 -16.94
CA LEU A 278 -17.59 14.48 -17.36
C LEU A 278 -16.40 14.04 -18.19
N HIS A 279 -15.84 12.91 -17.83
CA HIS A 279 -14.70 12.29 -18.47
C HIS A 279 -14.82 10.77 -18.51
N SER A 280 -14.28 10.16 -19.56
CA SER A 280 -14.24 8.71 -19.66
C SER A 280 -12.83 8.22 -19.85
N VAL A 281 -12.46 7.22 -19.07
CA VAL A 281 -11.12 6.61 -19.07
C VAL A 281 -11.21 5.09 -19.14
N VAL A 282 -10.11 4.42 -19.47
CA VAL A 282 -10.04 2.95 -19.40
C VAL A 282 -9.15 2.54 -18.23
N ILE A 283 -9.70 1.79 -17.27
CA ILE A 283 -8.91 1.23 -16.19
C ILE A 283 -8.04 0.10 -16.75
N THR A 284 -6.72 0.25 -16.53
CA THR A 284 -5.69 -0.66 -17.04
C THR A 284 -4.85 -1.29 -15.93
N GLY A 285 -5.09 -0.89 -14.67
CA GLY A 285 -4.37 -1.46 -13.53
C GLY A 285 -4.81 -0.89 -12.21
N PHE A 286 -4.35 -1.51 -11.13
CA PHE A 286 -4.59 -1.06 -9.76
C PHE A 286 -3.64 -1.72 -8.76
N ASN A 287 -3.57 -1.12 -7.57
CA ASN A 287 -3.04 -1.74 -6.36
C ASN A 287 -3.95 -1.40 -5.16
N SER A 288 -3.45 -1.57 -3.94
CA SER A 288 -4.23 -1.29 -2.72
C SER A 288 -4.66 0.17 -2.58
N THR A 289 -3.90 1.11 -3.14
CA THR A 289 -4.07 2.57 -2.94
C THR A 289 -4.36 3.35 -4.22
N SER A 290 -4.14 2.75 -5.39
CA SER A 290 -4.12 3.45 -6.68
C SER A 290 -4.89 2.72 -7.77
N VAL A 291 -5.45 3.49 -8.71
CA VAL A 291 -6.02 3.03 -9.97
C VAL A 291 -5.22 3.63 -11.12
N TYR A 292 -4.83 2.82 -12.10
CA TYR A 292 -4.09 3.22 -13.29
C TYR A 292 -5.04 3.26 -14.47
N VAL A 293 -5.08 4.34 -15.20
CA VAL A 293 -6.01 4.52 -16.31
C VAL A 293 -5.32 5.03 -17.57
N SER A 294 -5.78 4.55 -18.72
CA SER A 294 -5.51 5.17 -20.01
C SER A 294 -6.42 6.41 -20.11
N ASP A 295 -5.82 7.59 -20.10
CA ASP A 295 -6.50 8.88 -20.06
C ASP A 295 -6.26 9.63 -21.38
N SER A 296 -7.33 9.87 -22.15
CA SER A 296 -7.25 10.57 -23.43
C SER A 296 -7.06 12.08 -23.29
N PHE A 297 -7.43 12.66 -22.14
CA PHE A 297 -7.24 14.09 -21.87
C PHE A 297 -5.76 14.45 -21.77
N THR A 298 -4.97 13.59 -21.12
CA THR A 298 -3.52 13.77 -20.97
C THR A 298 -2.71 13.03 -22.04
N GLY A 299 -3.28 12.00 -22.67
CA GLY A 299 -2.59 11.10 -23.61
C GLY A 299 -1.59 10.19 -22.91
N LYS A 300 -1.79 9.86 -21.63
CA LYS A 300 -0.88 9.07 -20.78
C LYS A 300 -1.64 8.06 -19.92
N ILE A 301 -0.89 7.16 -19.31
CA ILE A 301 -1.38 6.41 -18.15
C ILE A 301 -1.30 7.34 -16.94
N GLU A 302 -2.46 7.65 -16.38
CA GLU A 302 -2.57 8.44 -15.15
C GLU A 302 -2.81 7.52 -13.96
N ILE A 303 -2.42 8.02 -12.78
CA ILE A 303 -2.51 7.28 -11.51
C ILE A 303 -3.34 8.09 -10.54
N TYR A 304 -4.48 7.55 -10.13
CA TYR A 304 -5.39 8.21 -9.20
C TYR A 304 -5.43 7.48 -7.87
N ASN A 305 -5.64 8.23 -6.78
CA ASN A 305 -5.95 7.63 -5.49
C ASN A 305 -7.23 6.80 -5.58
N ARG A 306 -7.21 5.54 -5.14
CA ARG A 306 -8.30 4.58 -5.31
C ARG A 306 -9.59 5.02 -4.61
N GLN A 307 -9.50 5.55 -3.39
CA GLN A 307 -10.68 6.00 -2.63
C GLN A 307 -11.35 7.20 -3.30
N GLN A 308 -10.56 8.17 -3.76
CA GLN A 308 -11.07 9.33 -4.48
C GLN A 308 -11.66 8.94 -5.84
N PHE A 309 -11.01 8.04 -6.56
CA PHE A 309 -11.52 7.50 -7.82
C PHE A 309 -12.88 6.80 -7.62
N GLU A 310 -13.00 5.95 -6.59
CA GLU A 310 -14.25 5.27 -6.26
C GLU A 310 -15.38 6.25 -5.92
N LYS A 311 -15.08 7.29 -5.15
CA LYS A 311 -16.03 8.34 -4.82
C LYS A 311 -16.61 8.98 -6.08
N VAL A 312 -15.75 9.40 -6.99
CA VAL A 312 -16.15 10.05 -8.25
C VAL A 312 -16.85 9.06 -9.20
N TYR A 313 -16.36 7.84 -9.33
CA TYR A 313 -17.02 6.79 -10.09
C TYR A 313 -18.48 6.56 -9.62
N ASN A 314 -18.69 6.59 -8.30
CA ASN A 314 -20.05 6.50 -7.72
C ASN A 314 -20.91 7.72 -8.08
N GLN A 315 -20.37 8.94 -8.14
CA GLN A 315 -21.08 10.15 -8.54
C GLN A 315 -21.62 10.07 -9.97
N PHE A 316 -20.84 9.44 -10.87
CA PHE A 316 -21.23 9.21 -12.27
C PHE A 316 -22.10 7.96 -12.47
N GLY A 317 -22.75 7.43 -11.41
CA GLY A 317 -23.70 6.33 -11.50
C GLY A 317 -23.04 4.95 -11.72
N LYS A 318 -21.75 4.82 -11.39
CA LYS A 318 -20.99 3.57 -11.58
C LYS A 318 -21.04 3.05 -13.00
N ARG A 319 -20.88 3.93 -13.99
CA ARG A 319 -20.93 3.57 -15.42
C ARG A 319 -19.68 2.84 -15.82
N ALA A 320 -19.84 1.66 -16.39
CA ALA A 320 -18.74 0.80 -16.81
C ALA A 320 -19.14 -0.07 -17.99
N ILE A 321 -18.23 -0.26 -18.93
CA ILE A 321 -18.38 -1.17 -20.08
C ILE A 321 -17.07 -1.90 -20.35
N TYR A 322 -17.17 -3.13 -20.86
CA TYR A 322 -16.00 -3.92 -21.23
C TYR A 322 -16.30 -4.97 -22.30
N PHE A 323 -15.27 -5.47 -22.97
CA PHE A 323 -15.37 -6.69 -23.77
C PHE A 323 -14.90 -7.88 -22.94
N PRO A 324 -15.69 -8.97 -22.87
CA PRO A 324 -15.22 -10.21 -22.27
C PRO A 324 -14.11 -10.84 -23.12
N ASN A 325 -13.24 -11.61 -22.49
CA ASN A 325 -12.18 -12.40 -23.17
C ASN A 325 -12.74 -13.53 -23.98
#